data_00d2218b95ab50c6210f2017ff634e67
#
_entry.id   00d2218b95ab50c6210f2017ff634e67
#
_cell.length_a   1.000
_cell.length_b   1.000
_cell.length_c   1.000
_cell.angle_alpha   90.00
_cell.angle_beta   90.00
_cell.angle_gamma   90.00
#
_symmetry.space_group_name_H-M   'P 1'
#
loop_
_entity.id
_entity.type
_entity.pdbx_description
1 polymer ?
#
loop_
_entity_poly.entity_id
_entity_poly.type
_entity_poly.pdbx_seq_one_letter_code
_entity_poly.pdbx_strand_id
1 'polypeptide(L)'
;MDTPVSTYTPRPGSAPWPRKVLSHARMEFRLLLRNGEQLLLALVIPLGLLLLLGGTGLGDRLPLGDGPAIDQAVPRVLALAVLSTSFTSLAIATGFERRYGVIKRLGASPLSRTGLLAGKIGSVLAVQLIQLVVLIGAGLALGWKPVGGADAVIGVVLMVLCGTAAFASLGLLMAGILRAEATLAAANLLYLLLLVGGAIMTPVDEYPESMQGVVRLLPSAALANGFAHSTVQGVIPWAAVLSLTLWAAILGYLVSRTFRWD
;
A
#
# COMPACT_ATOMS: atom_id res chain seq x y z
N MET A 1 28.23 30.28 48.55
CA MET A 1 27.03 30.07 47.67
C MET A 1 27.43 29.11 46.59
N ASP A 2 27.22 27.80 46.86
CA ASP A 2 27.53 26.75 45.89
C ASP A 2 26.41 26.65 44.92
N THR A 3 26.63 27.05 43.67
CA THR A 3 25.72 26.80 42.57
C THR A 3 25.64 25.28 42.33
N PRO A 4 24.45 24.67 42.33
CA PRO A 4 24.35 23.26 42.06
C PRO A 4 24.81 23.00 40.62
N VAL A 5 25.94 22.31 40.47
CA VAL A 5 26.41 21.80 39.19
C VAL A 5 25.36 20.81 38.72
N SER A 6 24.56 21.20 37.75
CA SER A 6 23.61 20.29 37.09
C SER A 6 24.42 19.16 36.44
N THR A 7 24.44 18.00 37.05
CA THR A 7 25.09 16.81 36.53
C THR A 7 24.30 16.29 35.31
N TYR A 8 24.51 16.89 34.13
CA TYR A 8 24.21 16.28 32.86
C TYR A 8 25.19 15.12 32.63
N THR A 9 24.93 13.99 33.28
CA THR A 9 25.67 12.76 32.97
C THR A 9 25.15 12.27 31.60
N PRO A 10 25.98 12.29 30.54
CA PRO A 10 25.59 11.71 29.27
C PRO A 10 25.20 10.24 29.47
N ARG A 11 24.03 9.85 29.10
CA ARG A 11 23.63 8.44 29.03
C ARG A 11 23.98 7.91 27.64
N PRO A 12 25.17 7.35 27.41
CA PRO A 12 25.54 6.79 26.12
C PRO A 12 24.68 5.57 25.85
N GLY A 13 24.12 5.51 24.66
CA GLY A 13 23.31 4.38 24.19
C GLY A 13 22.18 4.83 23.26
N SER A 14 21.92 4.02 22.25
CA SER A 14 20.77 4.24 21.37
C SER A 14 19.53 3.55 21.94
N ALA A 15 18.33 4.11 21.69
CA ALA A 15 17.07 3.47 22.06
C ALA A 15 16.95 2.06 21.45
N PRO A 16 16.18 1.14 22.06
CA PRO A 16 15.90 -0.18 21.50
C PRO A 16 15.31 -0.07 20.08
N TRP A 17 15.64 -1.03 19.23
CA TRP A 17 15.24 -1.04 17.82
C TRP A 17 13.74 -0.75 17.59
N PRO A 18 12.77 -1.37 18.31
CA PRO A 18 11.35 -1.10 18.12
C PRO A 18 10.97 0.37 18.39
N ARG A 19 11.57 0.99 19.40
CA ARG A 19 11.32 2.42 19.71
C ARG A 19 11.84 3.34 18.60
N LYS A 20 13.00 3.02 18.02
CA LYS A 20 13.55 3.78 16.88
C LYS A 20 12.65 3.69 15.66
N VAL A 21 12.20 2.48 15.32
CA VAL A 21 11.28 2.24 14.20
C VAL A 21 9.94 2.94 14.41
N LEU A 22 9.35 2.82 15.61
CA LEU A 22 8.09 3.47 15.94
C LEU A 22 8.18 5.00 15.89
N SER A 23 9.27 5.55 16.41
CA SER A 23 9.52 6.99 16.36
C SER A 23 9.62 7.49 14.91
N HIS A 24 10.35 6.75 14.06
CA HIS A 24 10.46 7.06 12.64
C HIS A 24 9.12 6.91 11.92
N ALA A 25 8.40 5.81 12.10
CA ALA A 25 7.08 5.60 11.53
C ALA A 25 6.09 6.71 11.94
N ARG A 26 6.11 7.14 13.21
CA ARG A 26 5.28 8.24 13.70
C ARG A 26 5.65 9.58 13.07
N MET A 27 6.93 9.83 12.83
CA MET A 27 7.39 11.04 12.14
C MET A 27 6.91 11.02 10.68
N GLU A 28 7.16 9.93 9.94
CA GLU A 28 6.71 9.74 8.57
C GLU A 28 5.18 9.90 8.45
N PHE A 29 4.43 9.25 9.33
CA PHE A 29 2.97 9.35 9.38
C PHE A 29 2.49 10.80 9.59
N ARG A 30 3.14 11.54 10.51
CA ARG A 30 2.81 12.97 10.71
C ARG A 30 3.13 13.82 9.49
N LEU A 31 4.22 13.53 8.79
CA LEU A 31 4.57 14.22 7.54
C LEU A 31 3.52 13.95 6.46
N LEU A 32 3.07 12.70 6.31
CA LEU A 32 1.99 12.31 5.40
C LEU A 32 0.69 13.03 5.76
N LEU A 33 0.29 13.05 7.04
CA LEU A 33 -0.91 13.77 7.50
C LEU A 33 -0.83 15.29 7.26
N ARG A 34 0.36 15.88 7.29
CA ARG A 34 0.56 17.29 7.01
C ARG A 34 0.62 17.62 5.52
N ASN A 35 0.82 16.62 4.69
CA ASN A 35 0.71 16.74 3.24
C ASN A 35 -0.75 16.54 2.82
N GLY A 36 -1.58 17.56 3.06
CA GLY A 36 -3.02 17.51 2.82
C GLY A 36 -3.38 17.18 1.37
N GLU A 37 -2.58 17.65 0.39
CA GLU A 37 -2.77 17.34 -1.02
C GLU A 37 -2.63 15.83 -1.29
N GLN A 38 -1.57 15.21 -0.78
CA GLN A 38 -1.33 13.78 -0.98
C GLN A 38 -2.39 12.91 -0.30
N LEU A 39 -2.79 13.29 0.93
CA LEU A 39 -3.87 12.60 1.64
C LEU A 39 -5.21 12.74 0.91
N LEU A 40 -5.51 13.95 0.46
CA LEU A 40 -6.74 14.24 -0.25
C LEU A 40 -6.81 13.40 -1.53
N LEU A 41 -5.75 13.36 -2.33
CA LEU A 41 -5.67 12.52 -3.53
C LEU A 41 -5.78 11.03 -3.20
N ALA A 42 -5.08 10.56 -2.15
CA ALA A 42 -5.11 9.17 -1.73
C ALA A 42 -6.49 8.71 -1.26
N LEU A 43 -7.33 9.61 -0.75
CA LEU A 43 -8.65 9.32 -0.21
C LEU A 43 -9.77 9.66 -1.20
N VAL A 44 -9.70 10.82 -1.84
CA VAL A 44 -10.75 11.33 -2.73
C VAL A 44 -10.85 10.51 -4.00
N ILE A 45 -9.73 10.08 -4.59
CA ILE A 45 -9.78 9.28 -5.82
C ILE A 45 -10.45 7.93 -5.59
N PRO A 46 -10.03 7.08 -4.61
CA PRO A 46 -10.74 5.82 -4.35
C PRO A 46 -12.19 6.03 -3.88
N LEU A 47 -12.45 7.02 -3.04
CA LEU A 47 -13.80 7.33 -2.58
C LEU A 47 -14.68 7.82 -3.72
N GLY A 48 -14.18 8.71 -4.58
CA GLY A 48 -14.89 9.19 -5.76
C GLY A 48 -15.21 8.06 -6.73
N LEU A 49 -14.25 7.15 -6.94
CA LEU A 49 -14.48 5.96 -7.77
C LEU A 49 -15.53 5.04 -7.15
N LEU A 50 -15.50 4.83 -5.84
CA LEU A 50 -16.51 4.04 -5.13
C LEU A 50 -17.92 4.65 -5.26
N LEU A 51 -18.02 5.97 -5.06
CA LEU A 51 -19.29 6.70 -5.23
C LEU A 51 -19.79 6.64 -6.68
N LEU A 52 -18.87 6.74 -7.63
CA LEU A 52 -19.20 6.65 -9.07
C LEU A 52 -19.71 5.26 -9.43
N LEU A 53 -19.00 4.20 -9.01
CA LEU A 53 -19.37 2.83 -9.37
C LEU A 53 -20.57 2.31 -8.57
N GLY A 54 -20.65 2.64 -7.28
CA GLY A 54 -21.72 2.14 -6.42
C GLY A 54 -22.95 3.04 -6.33
N GLY A 55 -22.80 4.35 -6.59
CA GLY A 55 -23.86 5.33 -6.35
C GLY A 55 -24.60 5.83 -7.61
N THR A 56 -24.04 5.65 -8.82
CA THR A 56 -24.61 6.26 -10.05
C THR A 56 -25.20 5.25 -11.03
N GLY A 57 -25.16 3.94 -10.73
CA GLY A 57 -25.54 2.89 -11.69
C GLY A 57 -24.55 2.69 -12.85
N LEU A 58 -23.41 3.41 -12.84
CA LEU A 58 -22.35 3.19 -13.83
C LEU A 58 -21.71 1.80 -13.64
N GLY A 59 -21.58 1.35 -12.40
CA GLY A 59 -21.02 0.04 -12.10
C GLY A 59 -21.80 -1.12 -12.70
N ASP A 60 -23.13 -0.99 -12.82
CA ASP A 60 -23.98 -2.01 -13.43
C ASP A 60 -23.76 -2.16 -14.96
N ARG A 61 -23.07 -1.19 -15.58
CA ARG A 61 -22.73 -1.19 -17.00
C ARG A 61 -21.32 -1.69 -17.30
N LEU A 62 -20.53 -1.90 -16.24
CA LEU A 62 -19.14 -2.32 -16.36
C LEU A 62 -18.99 -3.81 -16.00
N PRO A 63 -18.08 -4.54 -16.62
CA PRO A 63 -17.82 -5.95 -16.31
C PRO A 63 -17.03 -6.04 -14.99
N LEU A 64 -17.69 -5.75 -13.87
CA LEU A 64 -17.06 -5.81 -12.53
C LEU A 64 -17.12 -7.21 -11.90
N GLY A 65 -17.97 -8.10 -12.43
CA GLY A 65 -18.23 -9.43 -11.90
C GLY A 65 -19.73 -9.64 -11.67
N ASP A 66 -20.10 -10.82 -11.20
CA ASP A 66 -21.48 -11.21 -10.97
C ASP A 66 -22.03 -10.59 -9.68
N GLY A 67 -23.27 -10.07 -9.74
CA GLY A 67 -23.99 -9.55 -8.59
C GLY A 67 -24.11 -8.01 -8.57
N PRO A 68 -24.57 -7.42 -7.46
CA PRO A 68 -24.71 -5.97 -7.33
C PRO A 68 -23.38 -5.24 -7.55
N ALA A 69 -23.40 -4.16 -8.32
CA ALA A 69 -22.19 -3.40 -8.66
C ALA A 69 -21.41 -2.95 -7.43
N ILE A 70 -22.11 -2.55 -6.35
CA ILE A 70 -21.45 -2.10 -5.12
C ILE A 70 -20.65 -3.22 -4.45
N ASP A 71 -21.14 -4.46 -4.47
CA ASP A 71 -20.47 -5.61 -3.86
C ASP A 71 -19.19 -5.98 -4.62
N GLN A 72 -19.13 -5.68 -5.91
CA GLN A 72 -17.94 -5.87 -6.75
C GLN A 72 -17.01 -4.65 -6.75
N ALA A 73 -17.55 -3.44 -6.61
CA ALA A 73 -16.76 -2.22 -6.61
C ALA A 73 -15.91 -2.06 -5.34
N VAL A 74 -16.48 -2.37 -4.16
CA VAL A 74 -15.76 -2.20 -2.89
C VAL A 74 -14.44 -2.96 -2.87
N PRO A 75 -14.35 -4.28 -3.10
CA PRO A 75 -13.08 -5.00 -3.07
C PRO A 75 -12.05 -4.47 -4.08
N ARG A 76 -12.50 -4.02 -5.26
CA ARG A 76 -11.63 -3.44 -6.29
C ARG A 76 -11.07 -2.09 -5.87
N VAL A 77 -11.90 -1.25 -5.27
CA VAL A 77 -11.48 0.06 -4.75
C VAL A 77 -10.54 -0.12 -3.54
N LEU A 78 -10.76 -1.11 -2.69
CA LEU A 78 -9.82 -1.45 -1.61
C LEU A 78 -8.46 -1.91 -2.17
N ALA A 79 -8.45 -2.74 -3.21
CA ALA A 79 -7.23 -3.15 -3.90
C ALA A 79 -6.50 -1.95 -4.54
N LEU A 80 -7.25 -1.06 -5.18
CA LEU A 80 -6.73 0.18 -5.75
C LEU A 80 -6.08 1.07 -4.68
N ALA A 81 -6.74 1.25 -3.54
CA ALA A 81 -6.24 2.05 -2.42
C ALA A 81 -4.92 1.48 -1.87
N VAL A 82 -4.84 0.16 -1.69
CA VAL A 82 -3.60 -0.51 -1.27
C VAL A 82 -2.50 -0.34 -2.32
N LEU A 83 -2.79 -0.57 -3.60
CA LEU A 83 -1.83 -0.41 -4.70
C LEU A 83 -1.30 1.03 -4.76
N SER A 84 -2.17 2.04 -4.79
CA SER A 84 -1.76 3.44 -4.96
C SER A 84 -0.90 3.94 -3.80
N THR A 85 -1.26 3.60 -2.56
CA THR A 85 -0.57 4.10 -1.37
C THR A 85 0.73 3.36 -1.12
N SER A 86 0.76 2.03 -1.24
CA SER A 86 1.97 1.25 -0.98
C SER A 86 2.97 1.27 -2.14
N PHE A 87 2.53 1.44 -3.37
CA PHE A 87 3.40 1.46 -4.54
C PHE A 87 3.73 2.90 -4.96
N THR A 88 2.77 3.61 -5.54
CA THR A 88 3.02 4.89 -6.22
C THR A 88 3.46 5.97 -5.25
N SER A 89 2.71 6.17 -4.16
CA SER A 89 3.03 7.21 -3.18
C SER A 89 4.37 6.95 -2.50
N LEU A 90 4.65 5.70 -2.11
CA LEU A 90 5.90 5.34 -1.46
C LEU A 90 7.09 5.44 -2.42
N ALA A 91 6.95 4.99 -3.68
CA ALA A 91 7.99 5.07 -4.69
C ALA A 91 8.40 6.53 -4.96
N ILE A 92 7.43 7.39 -5.20
CA ILE A 92 7.64 8.80 -5.51
C ILE A 92 8.28 9.51 -4.31
N ALA A 93 7.69 9.37 -3.12
CA ALA A 93 8.20 9.99 -1.90
C ALA A 93 9.66 9.58 -1.64
N THR A 94 9.96 8.27 -1.70
CA THR A 94 11.31 7.74 -1.45
C THR A 94 12.31 8.18 -2.52
N GLY A 95 11.88 8.26 -3.79
CA GLY A 95 12.71 8.75 -4.89
C GLY A 95 13.15 10.21 -4.67
N PHE A 96 12.21 11.09 -4.27
CA PHE A 96 12.52 12.49 -3.97
C PHE A 96 13.30 12.67 -2.68
N GLU A 97 13.01 11.89 -1.62
CA GLU A 97 13.81 11.90 -0.38
C GLU A 97 15.28 11.53 -0.63
N ARG A 98 15.52 10.56 -1.52
CA ARG A 98 16.88 10.20 -1.95
C ARG A 98 17.52 11.36 -2.69
N ARG A 99 16.82 11.98 -3.65
CA ARG A 99 17.31 13.15 -4.40
C ARG A 99 17.70 14.31 -3.50
N TYR A 100 16.90 14.60 -2.47
CA TYR A 100 17.16 15.70 -1.53
C TYR A 100 18.10 15.33 -0.38
N GLY A 101 18.67 14.12 -0.40
CA GLY A 101 19.63 13.65 0.59
C GLY A 101 19.01 13.39 1.98
N VAL A 102 17.69 13.27 2.08
CA VAL A 102 16.99 12.96 3.34
C VAL A 102 17.39 11.58 3.84
N ILE A 103 17.40 10.58 2.94
CA ILE A 103 17.79 9.21 3.26
C ILE A 103 19.25 9.15 3.76
N LYS A 104 20.15 9.91 3.14
CA LYS A 104 21.57 10.00 3.57
C LYS A 104 21.68 10.59 4.98
N ARG A 105 20.90 11.62 5.30
CA ARG A 105 20.87 12.22 6.65
C ARG A 105 20.29 11.25 7.68
N LEU A 106 19.23 10.51 7.34
CA LEU A 106 18.67 9.46 8.20
C LEU A 106 19.65 8.32 8.40
N GLY A 107 20.48 7.98 7.42
CA GLY A 107 21.56 6.99 7.54
C GLY A 107 22.66 7.38 8.51
N ALA A 108 22.84 8.68 8.81
CA ALA A 108 23.75 9.17 9.85
C ALA A 108 23.14 9.06 11.28
N SER A 109 21.85 8.74 11.39
CA SER A 109 21.18 8.50 12.67
C SER A 109 21.39 7.06 13.14
N PRO A 110 21.13 6.73 14.43
CA PRO A 110 21.24 5.37 14.94
C PRO A 110 20.14 4.42 14.43
N LEU A 111 19.42 4.79 13.36
CA LEU A 111 18.40 3.99 12.69
C LEU A 111 19.06 3.07 11.68
N SER A 112 18.84 1.75 11.81
CA SER A 112 19.32 0.78 10.82
C SER A 112 18.56 0.91 9.50
N ARG A 113 19.15 0.42 8.42
CA ARG A 113 18.51 0.37 7.09
C ARG A 113 17.15 -0.35 7.14
N THR A 114 17.10 -1.49 7.81
CA THR A 114 15.86 -2.24 8.03
C THR A 114 14.87 -1.46 8.88
N GLY A 115 15.33 -0.70 9.86
CA GLY A 115 14.49 0.16 10.69
C GLY A 115 13.87 1.31 9.89
N LEU A 116 14.61 1.91 8.95
CA LEU A 116 14.10 2.94 8.06
C LEU A 116 12.99 2.38 7.15
N LEU A 117 13.25 1.24 6.49
CA LEU A 117 12.25 0.59 5.63
C LEU A 117 11.00 0.16 6.41
N ALA A 118 11.19 -0.45 7.59
CA ALA A 118 10.08 -0.84 8.45
C ALA A 118 9.25 0.37 8.91
N GLY A 119 9.90 1.50 9.22
CA GLY A 119 9.22 2.73 9.58
C GLY A 119 8.36 3.29 8.43
N LYS A 120 8.89 3.28 7.20
CA LYS A 120 8.14 3.70 6.01
C LYS A 120 6.93 2.79 5.73
N ILE A 121 7.10 1.49 5.80
CA ILE A 121 5.99 0.53 5.64
C ILE A 121 4.96 0.75 6.76
N GLY A 122 5.40 0.96 7.99
CA GLY A 122 4.50 1.25 9.11
C GLY A 122 3.69 2.52 8.92
N SER A 123 4.26 3.59 8.36
CA SER A 123 3.52 4.82 8.05
C SER A 123 2.50 4.62 6.93
N VAL A 124 2.85 3.85 5.90
CA VAL A 124 1.92 3.47 4.81
C VAL A 124 0.72 2.67 5.36
N LEU A 125 0.98 1.67 6.21
CA LEU A 125 -0.08 0.89 6.86
C LEU A 125 -1.01 1.76 7.71
N ALA A 126 -0.47 2.75 8.41
CA ALA A 126 -1.29 3.68 9.20
C ALA A 126 -2.21 4.54 8.31
N VAL A 127 -1.73 5.02 7.15
CA VAL A 127 -2.57 5.73 6.17
C VAL A 127 -3.62 4.80 5.58
N GLN A 128 -3.23 3.57 5.22
CA GLN A 128 -4.16 2.57 4.67
C GLN A 128 -5.26 2.20 5.67
N LEU A 129 -4.96 2.13 6.95
CA LEU A 129 -5.98 1.90 7.97
C LEU A 129 -7.07 2.98 7.94
N ILE A 130 -6.67 4.26 7.80
CA ILE A 130 -7.64 5.36 7.63
C ILE A 130 -8.44 5.19 6.34
N GLN A 131 -7.77 4.89 5.23
CA GLN A 131 -8.42 4.66 3.94
C GLN A 131 -9.44 3.52 4.01
N LEU A 132 -9.07 2.39 4.62
CA LEU A 132 -9.96 1.23 4.81
C LEU A 132 -11.20 1.61 5.60
N VAL A 133 -11.04 2.29 6.74
CA VAL A 133 -12.18 2.73 7.56
C VAL A 133 -13.13 3.61 6.77
N VAL A 134 -12.61 4.57 6.01
CA VAL A 134 -13.42 5.49 5.20
C VAL A 134 -14.10 4.75 4.05
N LEU A 135 -13.38 3.91 3.31
CA LEU A 135 -13.92 3.21 2.13
C LEU A 135 -14.92 2.13 2.53
N ILE A 136 -14.66 1.38 3.59
CA ILE A 136 -15.61 0.40 4.14
C ILE A 136 -16.87 1.12 4.65
N GLY A 137 -16.71 2.21 5.39
CA GLY A 137 -17.83 3.02 5.88
C GLY A 137 -18.69 3.58 4.74
N ALA A 138 -18.06 4.10 3.69
CA ALA A 138 -18.76 4.57 2.49
C ALA A 138 -19.45 3.43 1.74
N GLY A 139 -18.80 2.27 1.58
CA GLY A 139 -19.41 1.09 0.99
C GLY A 139 -20.67 0.64 1.72
N LEU A 140 -20.60 0.54 3.05
CA LEU A 140 -21.76 0.21 3.88
C LEU A 140 -22.89 1.24 3.75
N ALA A 141 -22.56 2.53 3.70
CA ALA A 141 -23.53 3.60 3.49
C ALA A 141 -24.22 3.53 2.12
N LEU A 142 -23.51 3.02 1.09
CA LEU A 142 -24.04 2.78 -0.25
C LEU A 142 -24.81 1.45 -0.39
N GLY A 143 -24.96 0.69 0.71
CA GLY A 143 -25.68 -0.57 0.70
C GLY A 143 -24.86 -1.81 0.42
N TRP A 144 -23.52 -1.72 0.45
CA TRP A 144 -22.63 -2.87 0.37
C TRP A 144 -22.92 -3.87 1.49
N LYS A 145 -23.02 -5.14 1.13
CA LYS A 145 -23.31 -6.24 2.05
C LYS A 145 -22.18 -7.26 2.01
N PRO A 146 -21.09 -7.05 2.78
CA PRO A 146 -20.02 -8.02 2.82
C PRO A 146 -20.52 -9.36 3.32
N VAL A 147 -20.21 -10.41 2.60
CA VAL A 147 -20.38 -11.78 3.09
C VAL A 147 -19.25 -12.06 4.05
N GLY A 148 -19.55 -12.44 5.28
CA GLY A 148 -18.43 -12.76 6.12
C GLY A 148 -18.69 -13.08 7.56
N GLY A 149 -17.63 -13.38 8.20
CA GLY A 149 -17.40 -13.67 9.61
C GLY A 149 -15.95 -13.35 9.91
N ALA A 150 -15.34 -14.08 10.83
CA ALA A 150 -13.93 -13.92 11.19
C ALA A 150 -13.00 -14.12 9.98
N ASP A 151 -13.29 -15.09 9.10
CA ASP A 151 -12.47 -15.41 7.93
C ASP A 151 -12.40 -14.27 6.91
N ALA A 152 -13.51 -13.56 6.69
CA ALA A 152 -13.54 -12.38 5.83
C ALA A 152 -12.64 -11.26 6.39
N VAL A 153 -12.74 -10.98 7.69
CA VAL A 153 -11.91 -9.95 8.35
C VAL A 153 -10.43 -10.33 8.29
N ILE A 154 -10.11 -11.59 8.62
CA ILE A 154 -8.74 -12.12 8.53
C ILE A 154 -8.22 -11.99 7.08
N GLY A 155 -9.04 -12.38 6.10
CA GLY A 155 -8.71 -12.28 4.68
C GLY A 155 -8.39 -10.84 4.27
N VAL A 156 -9.24 -9.87 4.61
CA VAL A 156 -9.00 -8.44 4.35
C VAL A 156 -7.69 -7.96 4.99
N VAL A 157 -7.45 -8.30 6.26
CA VAL A 157 -6.21 -7.94 6.96
C VAL A 157 -4.98 -8.53 6.27
N LEU A 158 -5.03 -9.81 5.88
CA LEU A 158 -3.95 -10.47 5.16
C LEU A 158 -3.70 -9.81 3.79
N MET A 159 -4.76 -9.44 3.05
CA MET A 159 -4.62 -8.74 1.77
C MET A 159 -3.95 -7.38 1.94
N VAL A 160 -4.31 -6.61 2.97
CA VAL A 160 -3.65 -5.33 3.28
C VAL A 160 -2.18 -5.55 3.60
N LEU A 161 -1.85 -6.48 4.48
CA LEU A 161 -0.47 -6.71 4.92
C LEU A 161 0.42 -7.26 3.79
N CYS A 162 -0.02 -8.33 3.12
CA CYS A 162 0.74 -8.96 2.05
C CYS A 162 0.80 -8.08 0.80
N GLY A 163 -0.31 -7.40 0.45
CA GLY A 163 -0.35 -6.44 -0.64
C GLY A 163 0.58 -5.27 -0.39
N THR A 164 0.52 -4.68 0.82
CA THR A 164 1.45 -3.60 1.19
C THR A 164 2.90 -4.07 1.13
N ALA A 165 3.24 -5.25 1.63
CA ALA A 165 4.60 -5.77 1.57
C ALA A 165 5.09 -5.94 0.12
N ALA A 166 4.27 -6.51 -0.77
CA ALA A 166 4.61 -6.72 -2.17
C ALA A 166 4.78 -5.38 -2.92
N PHE A 167 3.78 -4.49 -2.82
CA PHE A 167 3.78 -3.24 -3.57
C PHE A 167 4.72 -2.18 -2.99
N ALA A 168 4.93 -2.14 -1.68
CA ALA A 168 5.96 -1.32 -1.06
C ALA A 168 7.36 -1.76 -1.51
N SER A 169 7.61 -3.06 -1.57
CA SER A 169 8.89 -3.58 -2.08
C SER A 169 9.11 -3.19 -3.54
N LEU A 170 8.07 -3.27 -4.39
CA LEU A 170 8.15 -2.82 -5.79
C LEU A 170 8.45 -1.31 -5.88
N GLY A 171 7.76 -0.50 -5.12
CA GLY A 171 7.99 0.95 -5.06
C GLY A 171 9.38 1.32 -4.58
N LEU A 172 9.86 0.67 -3.53
CA LEU A 172 11.21 0.86 -2.99
C LEU A 172 12.29 0.39 -3.97
N LEU A 173 12.05 -0.71 -4.70
CA LEU A 173 12.98 -1.18 -5.74
C LEU A 173 13.15 -0.11 -6.83
N MET A 174 12.05 0.43 -7.35
CA MET A 174 12.09 1.48 -8.36
C MET A 174 12.77 2.75 -7.83
N ALA A 175 12.39 3.21 -6.64
CA ALA A 175 12.99 4.38 -6.00
C ALA A 175 14.49 4.18 -5.67
N GLY A 176 14.91 2.95 -5.44
CA GLY A 176 16.30 2.60 -5.17
C GLY A 176 17.21 2.61 -6.40
N ILE A 177 16.66 2.37 -7.59
CA ILE A 177 17.43 2.19 -8.83
C ILE A 177 17.32 3.43 -9.74
N LEU A 178 16.11 4.00 -9.86
CA LEU A 178 15.82 5.09 -10.79
C LEU A 178 16.11 6.47 -10.16
N ARG A 179 16.31 7.48 -11.00
CA ARG A 179 16.32 8.89 -10.55
C ARG A 179 14.90 9.33 -10.18
N ALA A 180 14.75 10.33 -9.34
CA ALA A 180 13.44 10.76 -8.80
C ALA A 180 12.40 11.04 -9.90
N GLU A 181 12.76 11.76 -10.95
CA GLU A 181 11.88 12.06 -12.09
C GLU A 181 11.48 10.81 -12.87
N ALA A 182 12.45 9.91 -13.09
CA ALA A 182 12.20 8.64 -13.75
C ALA A 182 11.33 7.73 -12.87
N THR A 183 11.52 7.76 -11.55
CA THR A 183 10.66 7.05 -10.60
C THR A 183 9.23 7.55 -10.66
N LEU A 184 9.03 8.88 -10.70
CA LEU A 184 7.71 9.49 -10.84
C LEU A 184 6.99 9.02 -12.12
N ALA A 185 7.68 9.11 -13.26
CA ALA A 185 7.09 8.73 -14.56
C ALA A 185 6.81 7.22 -14.62
N ALA A 186 7.80 6.39 -14.24
CA ALA A 186 7.69 4.93 -14.31
C ALA A 186 6.69 4.36 -13.30
N ALA A 187 6.61 4.92 -12.08
CA ALA A 187 5.63 4.51 -11.08
C ALA A 187 4.19 4.82 -11.55
N ASN A 188 3.96 6.01 -12.10
CA ASN A 188 2.63 6.34 -12.64
C ASN A 188 2.27 5.47 -13.85
N LEU A 189 3.21 5.24 -14.77
CA LEU A 189 2.97 4.36 -15.92
C LEU A 189 2.65 2.94 -15.47
N LEU A 190 3.47 2.36 -14.59
CA LEU A 190 3.24 1.00 -14.09
C LEU A 190 1.95 0.90 -13.28
N TYR A 191 1.61 1.94 -12.49
CA TYR A 191 0.33 2.02 -11.80
C TYR A 191 -0.85 1.92 -12.77
N LEU A 192 -0.83 2.69 -13.86
CA LEU A 192 -1.89 2.65 -14.88
C LEU A 192 -1.94 1.30 -15.59
N LEU A 193 -0.78 0.71 -15.91
CA LEU A 193 -0.72 -0.63 -16.50
C LEU A 193 -1.30 -1.70 -15.56
N LEU A 194 -0.99 -1.63 -14.27
CA LEU A 194 -1.55 -2.56 -13.28
C LEU A 194 -3.03 -2.31 -13.00
N LEU A 195 -3.48 -1.06 -13.05
CA LEU A 195 -4.87 -0.69 -12.87
C LEU A 195 -5.75 -1.26 -13.99
N VAL A 196 -5.33 -1.08 -15.25
CA VAL A 196 -6.11 -1.46 -16.44
C VAL A 196 -5.80 -2.90 -16.85
N GLY A 197 -4.52 -3.26 -16.95
CA GLY A 197 -4.05 -4.57 -17.43
C GLY A 197 -3.80 -5.60 -16.34
N GLY A 198 -3.85 -5.20 -15.06
CA GLY A 198 -3.51 -6.04 -13.90
C GLY A 198 -4.71 -6.54 -13.10
N ALA A 199 -5.89 -6.61 -13.71
CA ALA A 199 -7.13 -7.12 -13.13
C ALA A 199 -7.60 -6.43 -11.84
N ILE A 200 -7.25 -5.14 -11.65
CA ILE A 200 -7.79 -4.36 -10.53
C ILE A 200 -9.25 -3.99 -10.80
N MET A 201 -9.54 -3.43 -11.98
CA MET A 201 -10.89 -2.96 -12.32
C MET A 201 -11.75 -4.03 -13.00
N THR A 202 -11.14 -4.91 -13.78
CA THR A 202 -11.84 -5.93 -14.56
C THR A 202 -11.46 -7.32 -14.07
N PRO A 203 -12.39 -8.27 -13.87
CA PRO A 203 -12.07 -9.66 -13.53
C PRO A 203 -11.13 -10.30 -14.55
N VAL A 204 -10.31 -11.25 -14.10
CA VAL A 204 -9.37 -11.96 -14.99
C VAL A 204 -10.10 -12.68 -16.13
N ASP A 205 -11.29 -13.18 -15.86
CA ASP A 205 -12.07 -13.99 -16.84
C ASP A 205 -12.62 -13.15 -18.00
N GLU A 206 -12.65 -11.82 -17.87
CA GLU A 206 -13.01 -10.88 -18.95
C GLU A 206 -11.83 -10.58 -19.92
N TYR A 207 -10.62 -11.04 -19.59
CA TYR A 207 -9.47 -10.91 -20.48
C TYR A 207 -9.47 -12.02 -21.54
N PRO A 208 -8.87 -11.78 -22.73
CA PRO A 208 -8.67 -12.82 -23.73
C PRO A 208 -7.95 -14.05 -23.11
N GLU A 209 -8.37 -15.25 -23.46
CA GLU A 209 -7.84 -16.49 -22.89
C GLU A 209 -6.29 -16.57 -22.94
N SER A 210 -5.69 -16.07 -24.01
CA SER A 210 -4.23 -15.99 -24.18
C SER A 210 -3.53 -15.11 -23.14
N MET A 211 -4.23 -14.13 -22.55
CA MET A 211 -3.68 -13.20 -21.56
C MET A 211 -3.97 -13.59 -20.11
N GLN A 212 -5.04 -14.36 -19.88
CA GLN A 212 -5.48 -14.72 -18.53
C GLN A 212 -4.36 -15.37 -17.70
N GLY A 213 -3.57 -16.25 -18.31
CA GLY A 213 -2.45 -16.92 -17.64
C GLY A 213 -1.41 -15.94 -17.09
N VAL A 214 -1.06 -14.93 -17.88
CA VAL A 214 -0.10 -13.89 -17.47
C VAL A 214 -0.72 -12.96 -16.43
N VAL A 215 -1.97 -12.52 -16.63
CA VAL A 215 -2.66 -11.62 -15.71
C VAL A 215 -2.83 -12.25 -14.33
N ARG A 216 -3.16 -13.55 -14.25
CA ARG A 216 -3.27 -14.29 -12.97
C ARG A 216 -1.99 -14.31 -12.15
N LEU A 217 -0.82 -14.21 -12.78
CA LEU A 217 0.46 -14.18 -12.10
C LEU A 217 0.80 -12.81 -11.51
N LEU A 218 0.11 -11.75 -11.93
CA LEU A 218 0.39 -10.39 -11.46
C LEU A 218 -0.03 -10.21 -9.99
N PRO A 219 0.76 -9.48 -9.19
CA PRO A 219 0.41 -9.21 -7.80
C PRO A 219 -0.87 -8.35 -7.67
N SER A 220 -1.19 -7.55 -8.67
CA SER A 220 -2.43 -6.75 -8.73
C SER A 220 -3.66 -7.63 -8.86
N ALA A 221 -3.64 -8.66 -9.72
CA ALA A 221 -4.71 -9.63 -9.85
C ALA A 221 -4.90 -10.43 -8.54
N ALA A 222 -3.79 -10.88 -7.93
CA ALA A 222 -3.85 -11.56 -6.64
C ALA A 222 -4.47 -10.68 -5.55
N LEU A 223 -4.13 -9.39 -5.52
CA LEU A 223 -4.67 -8.44 -4.55
C LEU A 223 -6.18 -8.22 -4.75
N ALA A 224 -6.61 -7.93 -5.99
CA ALA A 224 -8.02 -7.67 -6.30
C ALA A 224 -8.91 -8.90 -6.06
N ASN A 225 -8.48 -10.07 -6.56
CA ASN A 225 -9.18 -11.33 -6.33
C ASN A 225 -9.20 -11.71 -4.85
N GLY A 226 -8.10 -11.46 -4.13
CA GLY A 226 -8.02 -11.71 -2.70
C GLY A 226 -9.04 -10.90 -1.90
N PHE A 227 -9.17 -9.60 -2.19
CA PHE A 227 -10.22 -8.79 -1.58
C PHE A 227 -11.62 -9.26 -1.97
N ALA A 228 -11.85 -9.62 -3.24
CA ALA A 228 -13.14 -10.14 -3.69
C ALA A 228 -13.51 -11.45 -2.96
N HIS A 229 -12.59 -12.43 -2.88
CA HIS A 229 -12.83 -13.66 -2.14
C HIS A 229 -13.13 -13.41 -0.66
N SER A 230 -12.42 -12.48 -0.04
CA SER A 230 -12.64 -12.16 1.37
C SER A 230 -13.99 -11.47 1.63
N THR A 231 -14.42 -10.57 0.74
CA THR A 231 -15.59 -9.72 1.01
C THR A 231 -16.88 -10.21 0.34
N VAL A 232 -16.77 -10.92 -0.79
CA VAL A 232 -17.92 -11.45 -1.54
C VAL A 232 -18.19 -12.92 -1.18
N GLN A 233 -17.14 -13.71 -0.95
CA GLN A 233 -17.28 -15.14 -0.61
C GLN A 233 -17.10 -15.42 0.87
N GLY A 234 -16.55 -14.48 1.65
CA GLY A 234 -16.35 -14.62 3.10
C GLY A 234 -15.25 -15.61 3.51
N VAL A 235 -14.28 -15.88 2.64
CA VAL A 235 -13.22 -16.88 2.86
C VAL A 235 -11.82 -16.24 2.91
N ILE A 236 -10.87 -16.93 3.54
CA ILE A 236 -9.47 -16.53 3.52
C ILE A 236 -8.86 -16.90 2.16
N PRO A 237 -8.33 -15.96 1.37
CA PRO A 237 -7.82 -16.20 0.02
C PRO A 237 -6.37 -16.71 0.03
N TRP A 238 -6.12 -17.92 0.49
CA TRP A 238 -4.77 -18.48 0.69
C TRP A 238 -3.88 -18.41 -0.57
N ALA A 239 -4.44 -18.64 -1.75
CA ALA A 239 -3.69 -18.55 -3.00
C ALA A 239 -3.17 -17.14 -3.26
N ALA A 240 -3.99 -16.12 -2.99
CA ALA A 240 -3.60 -14.71 -3.12
C ALA A 240 -2.56 -14.33 -2.04
N VAL A 241 -2.74 -14.78 -0.80
CA VAL A 241 -1.75 -14.61 0.29
C VAL A 241 -0.40 -15.17 -0.12
N LEU A 242 -0.37 -16.40 -0.63
CA LEU A 242 0.87 -17.05 -1.07
C LEU A 242 1.51 -16.25 -2.22
N SER A 243 0.75 -15.91 -3.25
CA SER A 243 1.23 -15.13 -4.40
C SER A 243 1.84 -13.80 -3.96
N LEU A 244 1.12 -13.01 -3.16
CA LEU A 244 1.61 -11.71 -2.68
C LEU A 244 2.83 -11.85 -1.76
N THR A 245 2.88 -12.88 -0.94
CA THR A 245 4.04 -13.16 -0.07
C THR A 245 5.27 -13.53 -0.90
N LEU A 246 5.12 -14.33 -1.96
CA LEU A 246 6.22 -14.64 -2.89
C LEU A 246 6.71 -13.38 -3.60
N TRP A 247 5.82 -12.54 -4.11
CA TRP A 247 6.19 -11.26 -4.71
C TRP A 247 6.93 -10.35 -3.70
N ALA A 248 6.42 -10.25 -2.46
CA ALA A 248 7.07 -9.48 -1.41
C ALA A 248 8.47 -10.00 -1.08
N ALA A 249 8.66 -11.33 -1.02
CA ALA A 249 9.94 -11.95 -0.74
C ALA A 249 10.95 -11.70 -1.88
N ILE A 250 10.55 -11.91 -3.13
CA ILE A 250 11.40 -11.70 -4.31
C ILE A 250 11.80 -10.21 -4.40
N LEU A 251 10.82 -9.31 -4.38
CA LEU A 251 11.07 -7.87 -4.52
C LEU A 251 11.83 -7.33 -3.31
N GLY A 252 11.49 -7.76 -2.09
CA GLY A 252 12.20 -7.38 -0.87
C GLY A 252 13.67 -7.83 -0.88
N TYR A 253 13.95 -9.04 -1.38
CA TYR A 253 15.31 -9.50 -1.59
C TYR A 253 16.06 -8.62 -2.60
N LEU A 254 15.44 -8.29 -3.73
CA LEU A 254 16.04 -7.40 -4.72
C LEU A 254 16.31 -6.00 -4.13
N VAL A 255 15.36 -5.42 -3.38
CA VAL A 255 15.57 -4.15 -2.66
C VAL A 255 16.79 -4.24 -1.74
N SER A 256 16.90 -5.31 -0.95
CA SER A 256 18.03 -5.47 -0.01
C SER A 256 19.40 -5.50 -0.70
N ARG A 257 19.44 -5.92 -1.97
CA ARG A 257 20.66 -6.05 -2.77
C ARG A 257 20.97 -4.81 -3.62
N THR A 258 19.95 -4.09 -4.07
CA THR A 258 20.11 -3.04 -5.10
C THR A 258 19.84 -1.64 -4.60
N PHE A 259 19.21 -1.46 -3.44
CA PHE A 259 18.84 -0.14 -2.93
C PHE A 259 20.10 0.70 -2.63
N ARG A 260 20.23 1.81 -3.36
CA ARG A 260 21.33 2.77 -3.17
C ARG A 260 20.91 3.83 -2.14
N TRP A 261 21.77 4.03 -1.15
CA TRP A 261 21.54 4.94 -0.03
C TRP A 261 22.15 6.33 -0.24
N ASP A 262 22.78 6.55 -1.36
CA ASP A 262 23.47 7.76 -1.82
C ASP A 262 22.74 8.47 -2.96
#